data_982ab2654546d687c2dfcc140c4b41b4
#
_entry.id   982ab2654546d687c2dfcc140c4b41b4
#
_cell.length_a   1.000
_cell.length_b   1.000
_cell.length_c   1.000
_cell.angle_alpha   90.00
_cell.angle_beta   90.00
_cell.angle_gamma   90.00
#
_symmetry.space_group_name_H-M   'P 1'
#
loop_
_entity.id
_entity.type
_entity.pdbx_description
1 polymer ?
#
loop_
_entity_poly.entity_id
_entity_poly.type
_entity_poly.pdbx_seq_one_letter_code
_entity_poly.pdbx_strand_id
1 'polypeptide(L)'
;MKKRQKVKEVNGAIRNKIEATLSTIKSVSEGMRLSSGNFLTAMPVGIIDGIDMESTGKIRGVDVEAIKNKLNHHEIVIVSPIGYSPIGQIFNLSYEQTAANIAVAINADKLIFYVDANGILNERGELIPELTSEKAHKLISHIEGKPSPESA
;
A
#
# COMPACT_ATOMS: atom_id res chain seq x y z
N MET A 1 -12.22 9.42 17.75
CA MET A 1 -10.84 9.87 18.14
C MET A 1 -9.89 8.72 18.48
N LYS A 2 -10.26 7.75 19.32
CA LYS A 2 -9.37 6.63 19.73
C LYS A 2 -8.85 5.73 18.59
N LYS A 3 -9.69 5.37 17.59
CA LYS A 3 -9.27 4.52 16.46
C LYS A 3 -8.19 5.17 15.58
N ARG A 4 -8.33 6.47 15.27
CA ARG A 4 -7.35 7.23 14.46
C ARG A 4 -5.97 7.27 15.10
N GLN A 5 -5.93 7.47 16.41
CA GLN A 5 -4.67 7.53 17.15
C GLN A 5 -3.98 6.16 17.15
N LYS A 6 -4.73 5.08 17.36
CA LYS A 6 -4.21 3.71 17.34
C LYS A 6 -3.60 3.31 15.99
N VAL A 7 -4.23 3.68 14.87
CA VAL A 7 -3.69 3.42 13.53
C VAL A 7 -2.35 4.12 13.32
N LYS A 8 -2.23 5.39 13.73
CA LYS A 8 -0.96 6.14 13.65
C LYS A 8 0.15 5.51 14.49
N GLU A 9 -0.17 5.13 15.72
CA GLU A 9 0.76 4.49 16.65
C GLU A 9 1.28 3.17 16.09
N VAL A 10 0.39 2.33 15.56
CA VAL A 10 0.74 1.04 14.95
C VAL A 10 1.62 1.24 13.71
N ASN A 11 1.22 2.14 12.79
CA ASN A 11 2.02 2.43 11.61
C ASN A 11 3.42 2.99 11.98
N GLY A 12 3.48 3.87 12.97
CA GLY A 12 4.74 4.39 13.49
C GLY A 12 5.63 3.30 14.07
N ALA A 13 5.07 2.41 14.87
CA ALA A 13 5.79 1.29 15.47
C ALA A 13 6.31 0.29 14.43
N ILE A 14 5.49 -0.04 13.42
CA ILE A 14 5.90 -0.92 12.31
C ILE A 14 7.04 -0.29 11.52
N ARG A 15 6.91 0.99 11.15
CA ARG A 15 7.95 1.71 10.44
C ARG A 15 9.27 1.70 11.21
N ASN A 16 9.24 2.07 12.48
CA ASN A 16 10.44 2.07 13.33
C ASN A 16 11.08 0.68 13.43
N LYS A 17 10.26 -0.38 13.51
CA LYS A 17 10.76 -1.75 13.52
C LYS A 17 11.43 -2.14 12.20
N ILE A 18 10.83 -1.76 11.07
CA ILE A 18 11.41 -1.99 9.74
C ILE A 18 12.73 -1.22 9.61
N GLU A 19 12.75 0.06 9.96
CA GLU A 19 13.96 0.90 9.94
C GLU A 19 15.07 0.30 10.82
N ALA A 20 14.74 -0.11 12.04
CA ALA A 20 15.69 -0.75 12.94
C ALA A 20 16.23 -2.08 12.37
N THR A 21 15.36 -2.91 11.80
CA THR A 21 15.77 -4.19 11.20
C THR A 21 16.66 -3.98 9.98
N LEU A 22 16.26 -3.10 9.08
CA LEU A 22 17.02 -2.82 7.86
C LEU A 22 18.37 -2.17 8.17
N SER A 23 18.47 -1.36 9.22
CA SER A 23 19.74 -0.73 9.62
C SER A 23 20.81 -1.74 10.08
N THR A 24 20.42 -2.98 10.39
CA THR A 24 21.37 -4.06 10.71
C THR A 24 21.93 -4.78 9.48
N ILE A 25 21.36 -4.53 8.30
CA ILE A 25 21.82 -5.14 7.06
C ILE A 25 23.16 -4.51 6.64
N LYS A 26 24.10 -5.33 6.24
CA LYS A 26 25.46 -4.92 5.89
C LYS A 26 25.51 -3.81 4.84
N SER A 27 24.67 -3.86 3.81
CA SER A 27 24.58 -2.84 2.77
C SER A 27 24.16 -1.46 3.32
N VAL A 28 23.31 -1.42 4.35
CA VAL A 28 22.91 -0.18 5.03
C VAL A 28 24.07 0.34 5.88
N SER A 29 24.80 -0.53 6.59
CA SER A 29 25.99 -0.15 7.34
C SER A 29 27.15 0.34 6.45
N GLU A 30 27.17 -0.06 5.17
CA GLU A 30 28.14 0.34 4.16
C GLU A 30 27.76 1.64 3.41
N GLY A 31 26.69 2.32 3.82
CA GLY A 31 26.35 3.65 3.28
C GLY A 31 24.97 3.77 2.61
N MET A 32 24.21 2.67 2.45
CA MET A 32 22.82 2.78 2.00
C MET A 32 21.97 3.42 3.11
N ARG A 33 21.18 4.42 2.78
CA ARG A 33 20.36 5.16 3.73
C ARG A 33 18.91 4.72 3.65
N LEU A 34 18.21 4.84 4.78
CA LEU A 34 16.78 4.65 4.89
C LEU A 34 16.10 6.00 4.96
N SER A 35 15.07 6.19 4.16
CA SER A 35 14.28 7.40 4.16
C SER A 35 12.80 7.08 4.29
N SER A 36 12.13 7.84 5.11
CA SER A 36 10.67 7.86 5.17
C SER A 36 10.16 9.28 5.03
N GLY A 37 8.92 9.46 4.58
CA GLY A 37 8.38 10.78 4.38
C GLY A 37 6.89 10.80 4.07
N ASN A 38 6.38 12.02 3.90
CA ASN A 38 5.00 12.29 3.52
C ASN A 38 4.90 12.39 1.99
N PHE A 39 4.84 11.24 1.33
CA PHE A 39 4.81 11.17 -0.14
C PHE A 39 3.40 11.07 -0.71
N LEU A 40 2.36 10.93 0.13
CA LEU A 40 1.02 10.63 -0.32
C LEU A 40 0.05 11.75 0.06
N THR A 41 -0.61 12.33 -0.93
CA THR A 41 -1.80 13.12 -0.70
C THR A 41 -3.04 12.25 -0.80
N ALA A 42 -4.01 12.51 0.08
CA ALA A 42 -5.22 11.70 0.20
C ALA A 42 -6.47 12.57 0.36
N MET A 43 -7.60 11.95 0.06
CA MET A 43 -8.93 12.50 0.27
C MET A 43 -9.81 11.45 0.96
N PRO A 44 -10.87 11.86 1.67
CA PRO A 44 -11.77 10.90 2.32
C PRO A 44 -12.48 10.02 1.28
N VAL A 45 -12.74 8.77 1.66
CA VAL A 45 -13.64 7.89 0.89
C VAL A 45 -15.07 8.41 1.01
N GLY A 46 -15.46 8.92 2.17
CA GLY A 46 -16.80 9.43 2.44
C GLY A 46 -17.75 8.33 2.91
N ILE A 47 -19.01 8.43 2.47
CA ILE A 47 -20.07 7.48 2.82
C ILE A 47 -20.22 6.46 1.70
N ILE A 48 -20.14 5.16 2.03
CA ILE A 48 -20.41 4.05 1.11
C ILE A 48 -21.58 3.24 1.70
N ASP A 49 -22.63 3.02 0.92
CA ASP A 49 -23.82 2.26 1.31
C ASP A 49 -24.45 2.72 2.66
N GLY A 50 -24.43 4.04 2.89
CA GLY A 50 -24.94 4.64 4.12
C GLY A 50 -23.99 4.56 5.32
N ILE A 51 -22.81 4.00 5.18
CA ILE A 51 -21.80 3.86 6.23
C ILE A 51 -20.71 4.93 6.05
N ASP A 52 -20.50 5.75 7.08
CA ASP A 52 -19.39 6.70 7.09
C ASP A 52 -18.05 5.97 7.28
N MET A 53 -17.19 6.06 6.27
CA MET A 53 -15.86 5.45 6.26
C MET A 53 -14.84 6.22 7.11
N GLU A 54 -15.25 7.25 7.82
CA GLU A 54 -14.46 8.05 8.79
C GLU A 54 -13.09 8.50 8.24
N SER A 55 -12.03 7.84 8.76
CA SER A 55 -10.63 8.14 8.44
C SER A 55 -10.08 7.31 7.29
N THR A 56 -10.91 6.53 6.62
CA THR A 56 -10.51 5.80 5.42
C THR A 56 -10.38 6.78 4.27
N GLY A 57 -9.24 6.75 3.62
CA GLY A 57 -8.93 7.62 2.50
C GLY A 57 -8.65 6.84 1.22
N LYS A 58 -8.66 7.58 0.13
CA LYS A 58 -8.13 7.15 -1.15
C LYS A 58 -7.01 8.08 -1.58
N ILE A 59 -6.05 7.54 -2.33
CA ILE A 59 -4.90 8.29 -2.82
C ILE A 59 -5.40 9.35 -3.82
N ARG A 60 -4.96 10.58 -3.62
CA ARG A 60 -5.17 11.69 -4.54
C ARG A 60 -3.93 11.92 -5.42
N GLY A 61 -2.75 11.71 -4.86
CA GLY A 61 -1.51 11.87 -5.59
C GLY A 61 -0.32 11.28 -4.85
N VAL A 62 0.72 10.99 -5.60
CA VAL A 62 2.03 10.51 -5.14
C VAL A 62 3.06 11.57 -5.48
N ASP A 63 3.89 11.94 -4.52
CA ASP A 63 5.06 12.81 -4.75
C ASP A 63 6.19 12.00 -5.39
N VAL A 64 6.08 11.85 -6.71
CA VAL A 64 7.01 11.07 -7.53
C VAL A 64 8.41 11.67 -7.49
N GLU A 65 8.51 12.99 -7.52
CA GLU A 65 9.79 13.69 -7.55
C GLU A 65 10.56 13.46 -6.24
N ALA A 66 9.90 13.61 -5.11
CA ALA A 66 10.51 13.36 -3.81
C ALA A 66 10.96 11.89 -3.65
N ILE A 67 10.16 10.91 -4.12
CA ILE A 67 10.52 9.50 -4.07
C ILE A 67 11.72 9.23 -4.99
N LYS A 68 11.67 9.65 -6.25
CA LYS A 68 12.75 9.41 -7.23
C LYS A 68 14.05 10.08 -6.82
N ASN A 69 13.99 11.28 -6.24
CA ASN A 69 15.18 11.96 -5.71
C ASN A 69 15.90 11.09 -4.67
N LYS A 70 15.16 10.51 -3.72
CA LYS A 70 15.74 9.61 -2.71
C LYS A 70 16.31 8.34 -3.33
N LEU A 71 15.59 7.70 -4.24
CA LEU A 71 16.06 6.51 -4.95
C LEU A 71 17.34 6.78 -5.75
N ASN A 72 17.44 7.94 -6.40
CA ASN A 72 18.63 8.36 -7.15
C ASN A 72 19.86 8.58 -6.23
N HIS A 73 19.62 8.85 -4.94
CA HIS A 73 20.68 8.92 -3.93
C HIS A 73 20.96 7.55 -3.27
N HIS A 74 20.51 6.46 -3.88
CA HIS A 74 20.65 5.09 -3.36
C HIS A 74 20.02 4.89 -1.98
N GLU A 75 18.92 5.59 -1.70
CA GLU A 75 18.16 5.43 -0.46
C GLU A 75 17.08 4.35 -0.63
N ILE A 76 16.82 3.58 0.42
CA ILE A 76 15.62 2.75 0.54
C ILE A 76 14.49 3.64 1.04
N VAL A 77 13.42 3.76 0.27
CA VAL A 77 12.29 4.61 0.62
C VAL A 77 11.19 3.77 1.28
N ILE A 78 10.88 4.09 2.54
CA ILE A 78 9.82 3.44 3.31
C ILE A 78 8.58 4.33 3.26
N VAL A 79 7.48 3.81 2.73
CA VAL A 79 6.20 4.52 2.64
C VAL A 79 5.16 3.81 3.50
N SER A 80 4.59 4.53 4.46
CA SER A 80 3.44 4.03 5.23
C SER A 80 2.14 4.26 4.45
N PRO A 81 1.11 3.38 4.59
CA PRO A 81 -0.19 3.56 3.95
C PRO A 81 -1.03 4.62 4.68
N ILE A 82 -0.45 5.80 4.82
CA ILE A 82 -1.06 6.99 5.43
C ILE A 82 -0.94 8.13 4.44
N GLY A 83 -2.06 8.78 4.15
CA GLY A 83 -2.08 9.96 3.30
C GLY A 83 -2.59 11.19 4.05
N TYR A 84 -2.25 12.36 3.53
CA TYR A 84 -2.57 13.65 4.13
C TYR A 84 -3.39 14.49 3.16
N SER A 85 -4.41 15.16 3.67
CA SER A 85 -5.09 16.19 2.89
C SER A 85 -4.32 17.52 2.94
N PRO A 86 -4.59 18.44 2.01
CA PRO A 86 -3.98 19.79 2.02
C PRO A 86 -4.26 20.58 3.29
N ILE A 87 -5.33 20.26 4.03
CA ILE A 87 -5.69 20.90 5.30
C ILE A 87 -5.21 20.12 6.53
N GLY A 88 -4.27 19.17 6.35
CA GLY A 88 -3.63 18.44 7.43
C GLY A 88 -4.44 17.29 8.03
N GLN A 89 -5.55 16.88 7.42
CA GLN A 89 -6.26 15.68 7.82
C GLN A 89 -5.46 14.44 7.43
N ILE A 90 -5.54 13.40 8.26
CA ILE A 90 -4.80 12.16 8.09
C ILE A 90 -5.78 11.03 7.80
N PHE A 91 -5.47 10.27 6.75
CA PHE A 91 -6.28 9.15 6.27
C PHE A 91 -5.47 7.86 6.27
N ASN A 92 -6.15 6.78 6.65
CA ASN A 92 -5.65 5.42 6.48
C ASN A 92 -5.97 4.96 5.06
N LEU A 93 -4.96 4.45 4.36
CA LEU A 93 -5.05 3.98 2.98
C LEU A 93 -4.95 2.46 2.92
N SER A 94 -5.51 1.82 1.89
CA SER A 94 -5.20 0.42 1.60
C SER A 94 -3.71 0.30 1.22
N TYR A 95 -3.01 -0.65 1.83
CA TYR A 95 -1.60 -0.88 1.54
C TYR A 95 -1.40 -1.43 0.13
N GLU A 96 -2.33 -2.26 -0.36
CA GLU A 96 -2.30 -2.80 -1.73
C GLU A 96 -2.44 -1.68 -2.76
N GLN A 97 -3.46 -0.84 -2.60
CA GLN A 97 -3.67 0.31 -3.49
C GLN A 97 -2.52 1.30 -3.41
N THR A 98 -1.97 1.50 -2.21
CA THR A 98 -0.82 2.39 -2.02
C THR A 98 0.40 1.88 -2.78
N ALA A 99 0.73 0.60 -2.63
CA ALA A 99 1.86 -0.01 -3.31
C ALA A 99 1.68 0.03 -4.83
N ALA A 100 0.49 -0.32 -5.33
CA ALA A 100 0.19 -0.29 -6.76
C ALA A 100 0.27 1.13 -7.35
N ASN A 101 -0.33 2.14 -6.67
CA ASN A 101 -0.28 3.52 -7.13
C ASN A 101 1.15 4.08 -7.17
N ILE A 102 1.97 3.76 -6.16
CA ILE A 102 3.37 4.18 -6.13
C ILE A 102 4.14 3.50 -7.27
N ALA A 103 4.01 2.18 -7.43
CA ALA A 103 4.71 1.44 -8.46
C ALA A 103 4.42 1.98 -9.86
N VAL A 104 3.16 2.26 -10.17
CA VAL A 104 2.76 2.88 -11.43
C VAL A 104 3.33 4.30 -11.56
N ALA A 105 3.21 5.12 -10.52
CA ALA A 105 3.62 6.51 -10.56
C ALA A 105 5.13 6.69 -10.78
N ILE A 106 5.97 5.85 -10.16
CA ILE A 106 7.43 5.91 -10.33
C ILE A 106 7.91 5.12 -11.54
N ASN A 107 7.02 4.38 -12.22
CA ASN A 107 7.33 3.42 -13.28
C ASN A 107 8.31 2.33 -12.80
N ALA A 108 7.90 1.62 -11.73
CA ALA A 108 8.70 0.56 -11.15
C ALA A 108 8.80 -0.66 -12.07
N ASP A 109 9.97 -1.28 -12.14
CA ASP A 109 10.19 -2.50 -12.93
C ASP A 109 9.42 -3.70 -12.38
N LYS A 110 9.23 -3.75 -11.06
CA LYS A 110 8.52 -4.84 -10.36
C LYS A 110 7.78 -4.31 -9.14
N LEU A 111 6.62 -4.92 -8.87
CA LEU A 111 5.90 -4.79 -7.61
C LEU A 111 5.78 -6.17 -6.98
N ILE A 112 6.22 -6.32 -5.74
CA ILE A 112 6.20 -7.58 -4.99
C ILE A 112 5.33 -7.40 -3.77
N PHE A 113 4.32 -8.26 -3.62
CA PHE A 113 3.51 -8.35 -2.41
C PHE A 113 3.96 -9.55 -1.56
N TYR A 114 4.28 -9.30 -0.30
CA TYR A 114 4.43 -10.35 0.70
C TYR A 114 3.09 -10.53 1.40
N VAL A 115 2.50 -11.70 1.22
CA VAL A 115 1.17 -12.03 1.77
C VAL A 115 1.23 -13.35 2.54
N ASP A 116 0.37 -13.50 3.53
CA ASP A 116 0.22 -14.75 4.27
C ASP A 116 -0.75 -15.70 3.53
N ALA A 117 -0.40 -15.99 2.28
CA ALA A 117 -1.15 -16.88 1.39
C ALA A 117 -0.19 -17.50 0.37
N ASN A 118 -0.56 -18.67 -0.16
CA ASN A 118 0.24 -19.35 -1.18
C ASN A 118 0.25 -18.65 -2.55
N GLY A 119 -0.59 -17.63 -2.73
CA GLY A 119 -0.76 -16.89 -3.97
C GLY A 119 -2.22 -16.84 -4.42
N ILE A 120 -2.44 -16.51 -5.69
CA ILE A 120 -3.78 -16.47 -6.28
C ILE A 120 -4.20 -17.90 -6.65
N LEU A 121 -5.40 -18.29 -6.20
CA LEU A 121 -5.95 -19.62 -6.44
C LEU A 121 -7.04 -19.54 -7.50
N ASN A 122 -7.17 -20.61 -8.30
CA ASN A 122 -8.30 -20.80 -9.19
C ASN A 122 -9.55 -21.31 -8.42
N GLU A 123 -10.66 -21.52 -9.12
CA GLU A 123 -11.91 -22.02 -8.54
C GLU A 123 -11.80 -23.42 -7.90
N ARG A 124 -10.78 -24.18 -8.28
CA ARG A 124 -10.49 -25.51 -7.72
C ARG A 124 -9.57 -25.48 -6.52
N GLY A 125 -9.13 -24.27 -6.10
CA GLY A 125 -8.18 -24.09 -5.01
C GLY A 125 -6.72 -24.37 -5.40
N GLU A 126 -6.43 -24.46 -6.72
CA GLU A 126 -5.06 -24.67 -7.22
C GLU A 126 -4.35 -23.33 -7.44
N LEU A 127 -3.06 -23.29 -7.15
CA LEU A 127 -2.24 -22.10 -7.35
C LEU A 127 -2.17 -21.74 -8.84
N ILE A 128 -2.39 -20.47 -9.14
CA ILE A 128 -2.13 -19.89 -10.46
C ILE A 128 -0.70 -19.31 -10.45
N PRO A 129 0.27 -19.99 -11.06
CA PRO A 129 1.67 -19.57 -10.98
C PRO A 129 1.96 -18.32 -11.81
N GLU A 130 1.17 -18.09 -12.88
CA GLU A 130 1.34 -16.97 -13.79
C GLU A 130 -0.02 -16.48 -14.30
N LEU A 131 -0.20 -15.16 -14.26
CA LEU A 131 -1.45 -14.54 -14.66
C LEU A 131 -1.15 -13.33 -15.56
N THR A 132 -1.55 -13.39 -16.82
CA THR A 132 -1.48 -12.22 -17.69
C THR A 132 -2.54 -11.18 -17.31
N SER A 133 -2.34 -9.92 -17.69
CA SER A 133 -3.30 -8.84 -17.43
C SER A 133 -4.71 -9.18 -17.95
N GLU A 134 -4.80 -9.78 -19.16
CA GLU A 134 -6.07 -10.20 -19.74
C GLU A 134 -6.78 -11.28 -18.90
N LYS A 135 -6.03 -12.29 -18.46
CA LYS A 135 -6.57 -13.36 -17.60
C LYS A 135 -6.98 -12.81 -16.23
N ALA A 136 -6.19 -11.85 -15.68
CA ALA A 136 -6.52 -11.19 -14.43
C ALA A 136 -7.85 -10.44 -14.52
N HIS A 137 -8.08 -9.66 -15.58
CA HIS A 137 -9.35 -8.97 -15.80
C HIS A 137 -10.53 -9.93 -15.91
N LYS A 138 -10.39 -11.06 -16.63
CA LYS A 138 -11.43 -12.09 -16.73
C LYS A 138 -11.73 -12.71 -15.37
N LEU A 139 -10.71 -12.99 -14.57
CA LEU A 139 -10.87 -13.54 -13.22
C LEU A 139 -11.61 -12.57 -12.29
N ILE A 140 -11.24 -11.30 -12.29
CA ILE A 140 -11.87 -10.26 -11.49
C ILE A 140 -13.36 -10.11 -11.88
N SER A 141 -13.67 -9.96 -13.17
CA SER A 141 -15.04 -9.82 -13.63
C SER A 141 -15.92 -11.04 -13.29
N HIS A 142 -15.33 -12.22 -13.24
CA HIS A 142 -16.03 -13.44 -12.83
C HIS A 142 -16.31 -13.47 -11.32
N ILE A 143 -15.40 -13.00 -10.50
CA ILE A 143 -15.57 -12.88 -9.04
C ILE A 143 -16.59 -11.79 -8.69
N GLU A 144 -16.53 -10.63 -9.32
CA GLU A 144 -17.46 -9.52 -9.09
C GLU A 144 -18.90 -9.84 -9.51
N GLY A 145 -19.08 -10.77 -10.48
CA GLY A 145 -20.39 -11.26 -10.89
C GLY A 145 -20.99 -12.31 -9.97
N LYS A 146 -20.26 -12.83 -8.98
CA LYS A 146 -20.76 -13.81 -8.00
C LYS A 146 -21.26 -13.08 -6.73
N PRO A 147 -22.44 -13.47 -6.17
CA PRO A 147 -22.86 -12.98 -4.86
C PRO A 147 -21.80 -13.34 -3.81
N SER A 148 -21.50 -12.40 -2.90
CA SER A 148 -20.55 -12.66 -1.83
C SER A 148 -21.01 -13.82 -0.94
N PRO A 149 -20.09 -14.66 -0.40
CA PRO A 149 -20.47 -15.80 0.45
C PRO A 149 -21.22 -15.40 1.75
N GLU A 150 -21.24 -14.13 2.09
CA GLU A 150 -21.90 -13.58 3.30
C GLU A 150 -23.40 -13.29 3.08
N SER A 151 -23.95 -13.52 1.89
CA SER A 151 -25.37 -13.29 1.56
C SER A 151 -26.19 -14.58 1.42
N ALA A 152 -25.70 -15.72 1.94
CA ALA A 152 -26.41 -16.99 1.97
C ALA A 152 -26.73 -17.44 3.39
#